data_4b6a5a37fe89203d7c2038bee6992112
#
_entry.id   4b6a5a37fe89203d7c2038bee6992112
#
_cell.length_a   1.000
_cell.length_b   1.000
_cell.length_c   1.000
_cell.angle_alpha   90.00
_cell.angle_beta   90.00
_cell.angle_gamma   90.00
#
_symmetry.space_group_name_H-M   'P 1'
#
loop_
_entity.id
_entity.type
_entity.pdbx_description
1 polymer ?
#
loop_
_entity_poly.entity_id
_entity_poly.type
_entity_poly.pdbx_seq_one_letter_code
_entity_poly.pdbx_strand_id
1 'polypeptide(L)'
;TEENVTGIAMTPYTPQGKSLPGLRRNDTYYTSLPTNSVQAVMINKIFVDKAETGAYGLQPVWPTTLAHELGHYLGLFHVFSGGDNGQTTDYCEDTPDYDRPAYDTWLASVYRPTFAQAAQRQDRNGTTFTSYNIMDYYYSYRDRITPDQRARIRHVLDYSPLIPGPKIAVENMSRAEIIIEEPLILK
;
A
#
# COMPACT_ATOMS: atom_id res chain seq x y z
N THR A 1 -2.74 18.48 -8.22
CA THR A 1 -2.80 16.98 -8.29
C THR A 1 -2.58 16.62 -9.74
N GLU A 2 -1.56 15.81 -10.02
CA GLU A 2 -1.29 15.33 -11.36
C GLU A 2 -2.49 14.52 -11.85
N GLU A 3 -2.95 14.78 -13.06
CA GLU A 3 -4.17 14.17 -13.62
C GLU A 3 -4.10 12.63 -13.72
N ASN A 4 -2.91 12.05 -13.55
CA ASN A 4 -2.65 10.62 -13.69
C ASN A 4 -2.54 9.85 -12.37
N VAL A 5 -2.58 10.52 -11.21
CA VAL A 5 -2.47 9.87 -9.91
C VAL A 5 -3.88 9.54 -9.39
N THR A 6 -4.17 8.25 -9.21
CA THR A 6 -5.48 7.77 -8.73
C THR A 6 -5.64 7.89 -7.22
N GLY A 7 -4.57 7.68 -6.48
CA GLY A 7 -4.52 7.80 -5.02
C GLY A 7 -3.08 7.94 -4.53
N ILE A 8 -2.94 8.33 -3.28
CA ILE A 8 -1.66 8.43 -2.56
C ILE A 8 -1.91 8.05 -1.10
N ALA A 9 -0.99 7.28 -0.54
CA ALA A 9 -0.97 6.98 0.89
C ALA A 9 0.41 7.29 1.50
N MET A 10 0.39 7.66 2.77
CA MET A 10 1.62 7.80 3.55
C MET A 10 1.93 6.47 4.23
N THR A 11 3.13 5.93 4.01
CA THR A 11 3.60 4.73 4.70
C THR A 11 3.80 5.03 6.20
N PRO A 12 3.46 4.07 7.08
CA PRO A 12 3.56 4.28 8.52
C PRO A 12 5.01 4.25 9.03
N TYR A 13 5.19 4.71 10.25
CA TYR A 13 6.42 4.56 11.01
C TYR A 13 6.33 3.35 11.94
N THR A 14 7.46 2.74 12.25
CA THR A 14 7.56 1.68 13.26
C THR A 14 8.63 2.04 14.31
N PRO A 15 8.46 1.64 15.58
CA PRO A 15 9.45 1.92 16.62
C PRO A 15 10.69 1.03 16.48
N GLN A 16 11.81 1.46 17.06
CA GLN A 16 13.12 0.79 16.93
C GLN A 16 13.08 -0.70 17.29
N GLY A 17 12.49 -1.06 18.41
CA GLY A 17 12.40 -2.44 18.87
C GLY A 17 11.43 -3.31 18.08
N LYS A 18 10.66 -2.72 17.16
CA LYS A 18 9.64 -3.38 16.33
C LYS A 18 9.65 -2.82 14.91
N SER A 19 10.82 -2.54 14.36
CA SER A 19 10.97 -2.07 12.99
C SER A 19 10.57 -3.15 11.97
N LEU A 20 9.97 -2.70 10.87
CA LEU A 20 9.74 -3.52 9.68
C LEU A 20 10.66 -3.07 8.55
N PRO A 21 11.22 -3.99 7.78
CA PRO A 21 11.99 -3.64 6.58
C PRO A 21 11.20 -2.72 5.65
N GLY A 22 11.88 -1.71 5.11
CA GLY A 22 11.30 -0.71 4.20
C GLY A 22 10.54 0.44 4.86
N LEU A 23 10.04 0.29 6.08
CA LEU A 23 9.36 1.35 6.79
C LEU A 23 10.33 2.24 7.56
N ARG A 24 9.97 3.53 7.66
CA ARG A 24 10.74 4.49 8.45
C ARG A 24 10.62 4.13 9.94
N ARG A 25 11.74 4.34 10.66
CA ARG A 25 11.79 4.18 12.09
C ARG A 25 11.52 5.52 12.77
N ASN A 26 10.71 5.50 13.80
CA ASN A 26 10.53 6.60 14.72
C ASN A 26 10.52 6.10 16.17
N ASP A 27 11.55 6.47 16.91
CA ASP A 27 11.78 6.05 18.29
C ASP A 27 11.14 7.01 19.30
N THR A 28 10.67 8.16 18.84
CA THR A 28 10.05 9.18 19.68
C THR A 28 8.57 9.32 19.33
N TYR A 29 7.74 8.82 20.19
CA TYR A 29 6.30 8.90 20.08
C TYR A 29 5.84 10.36 19.98
N TYR A 30 5.19 10.77 18.92
CA TYR A 30 4.54 12.06 18.68
C TYR A 30 5.37 13.34 18.81
N THR A 31 6.46 13.37 19.59
CA THR A 31 7.17 14.62 19.91
C THR A 31 8.18 15.09 18.88
N SER A 32 8.56 14.23 17.94
CA SER A 32 9.58 14.54 16.92
C SER A 32 9.12 14.35 15.47
N LEU A 33 7.83 14.08 15.27
CA LEU A 33 7.31 14.11 13.90
C LEU A 33 7.32 15.56 13.41
N PRO A 34 7.74 15.80 12.16
CA PRO A 34 7.56 17.11 11.56
C PRO A 34 6.11 17.54 11.69
N THR A 35 5.86 18.79 12.05
CA THR A 35 4.51 19.34 12.25
C THR A 35 3.61 19.22 11.01
N ASN A 36 4.17 18.92 9.86
CA ASN A 36 3.50 18.66 8.60
C ASN A 36 3.38 17.16 8.23
N SER A 37 3.73 16.25 9.15
CA SER A 37 3.53 14.82 8.92
C SER A 37 2.05 14.47 9.01
N VAL A 38 1.45 14.20 7.88
CA VAL A 38 0.06 13.75 7.79
C VAL A 38 0.07 12.25 7.49
N GLN A 39 -0.52 11.46 8.37
CA GLN A 39 -0.81 10.04 8.08
C GLN A 39 -2.20 9.98 7.46
N ALA A 40 -2.23 9.89 6.15
CA ALA A 40 -3.49 9.96 5.39
C ALA A 40 -3.46 9.06 4.17
N VAL A 41 -4.65 8.69 3.73
CA VAL A 41 -4.95 8.16 2.40
C VAL A 41 -5.72 9.22 1.64
N MET A 42 -5.30 9.53 0.44
CA MET A 42 -5.96 10.49 -0.45
C MET A 42 -6.35 9.79 -1.73
N ILE A 43 -7.59 9.94 -2.16
CA ILE A 43 -8.09 9.44 -3.43
C ILE A 43 -8.41 10.64 -4.32
N ASN A 44 -7.98 10.57 -5.56
CA ASN A 44 -8.24 11.63 -6.52
C ASN A 44 -9.72 11.66 -6.91
N LYS A 45 -10.39 12.74 -6.57
CA LYS A 45 -11.84 12.95 -6.80
C LYS A 45 -12.24 12.75 -8.26
N ILE A 46 -11.37 13.10 -9.22
CA ILE A 46 -11.67 12.94 -10.66
C ILE A 46 -11.95 11.47 -10.98
N PHE A 47 -11.25 10.52 -10.37
CA PHE A 47 -11.48 9.09 -10.61
C PHE A 47 -12.73 8.57 -9.90
N VAL A 48 -13.09 9.13 -8.76
CA VAL A 48 -14.35 8.82 -8.07
C VAL A 48 -15.53 9.31 -8.90
N ASP A 49 -15.53 10.58 -9.27
CA ASP A 49 -16.62 11.20 -10.05
C ASP A 49 -16.80 10.54 -11.43
N LYS A 50 -15.71 10.22 -12.11
CA LYS A 50 -15.79 9.55 -13.42
C LYS A 50 -16.27 8.10 -13.34
N ALA A 51 -15.96 7.41 -12.24
CA ALA A 51 -16.51 6.07 -12.00
C ALA A 51 -18.03 6.10 -11.77
N GLU A 52 -18.53 7.09 -11.06
CA GLU A 52 -19.97 7.28 -10.83
C GLU A 52 -20.72 7.64 -12.13
N THR A 53 -20.08 8.38 -13.02
CA THR A 53 -20.68 8.81 -14.28
C THR A 53 -20.54 7.81 -15.42
N GLY A 54 -19.86 6.67 -15.20
CA GLY A 54 -19.60 5.67 -16.25
C GLY A 54 -18.69 6.18 -17.39
N ALA A 55 -18.02 7.30 -17.20
CA ALA A 55 -17.28 8.02 -18.25
C ALA A 55 -16.14 7.23 -18.90
N TYR A 56 -15.70 6.12 -18.29
CA TYR A 56 -14.64 5.26 -18.83
C TYR A 56 -15.05 3.82 -19.12
N GLY A 57 -16.36 3.48 -19.00
CA GLY A 57 -16.83 2.10 -19.18
C GLY A 57 -16.18 1.09 -18.20
N LEU A 58 -15.48 1.60 -17.20
CA LEU A 58 -14.79 0.81 -16.19
C LEU A 58 -15.76 0.58 -15.03
N GLN A 59 -15.78 -0.65 -14.52
CA GLN A 59 -16.33 -0.92 -13.18
C GLN A 59 -15.70 0.08 -12.19
N PRO A 60 -16.41 0.50 -11.14
CA PRO A 60 -15.87 1.48 -10.22
C PRO A 60 -14.52 1.00 -9.66
N VAL A 61 -13.44 1.64 -10.12
CA VAL A 61 -12.06 1.27 -9.77
C VAL A 61 -11.67 1.83 -8.40
N TRP A 62 -12.42 2.84 -7.93
CA TRP A 62 -12.10 3.52 -6.69
C TRP A 62 -12.09 2.62 -5.44
N PRO A 63 -12.93 1.56 -5.27
CA PRO A 63 -12.83 0.70 -4.10
C PRO A 63 -11.51 -0.09 -4.07
N THR A 64 -11.06 -0.58 -5.22
CA THR A 64 -9.77 -1.27 -5.32
C THR A 64 -8.59 -0.33 -5.18
N THR A 65 -8.71 0.92 -5.68
CA THR A 65 -7.70 1.96 -5.44
C THR A 65 -7.64 2.32 -3.97
N LEU A 66 -8.77 2.54 -3.29
CA LEU A 66 -8.80 2.79 -1.86
C LEU A 66 -8.17 1.64 -1.06
N ALA A 67 -8.49 0.39 -1.40
CA ALA A 67 -7.89 -0.79 -0.77
C ALA A 67 -6.37 -0.86 -0.98
N HIS A 68 -5.88 -0.49 -2.17
CA HIS A 68 -4.47 -0.38 -2.50
C HIS A 68 -3.76 0.68 -1.62
N GLU A 69 -4.32 1.89 -1.58
CA GLU A 69 -3.76 2.97 -0.77
C GLU A 69 -3.82 2.67 0.75
N LEU A 70 -4.88 2.00 1.21
CA LEU A 70 -4.94 1.50 2.57
C LEU A 70 -3.86 0.43 2.84
N GLY A 71 -3.52 -0.38 1.84
CA GLY A 71 -2.37 -1.29 1.93
C GLY A 71 -1.08 -0.54 2.23
N HIS A 72 -0.76 0.54 1.51
CA HIS A 72 0.40 1.39 1.78
C HIS A 72 0.33 2.04 3.17
N TYR A 73 -0.83 2.59 3.53
CA TYR A 73 -1.08 3.16 4.85
C TYR A 73 -0.84 2.17 5.98
N LEU A 74 -1.05 0.88 5.73
CA LEU A 74 -0.81 -0.23 6.65
C LEU A 74 0.53 -0.94 6.41
N GLY A 75 1.47 -0.33 5.70
CA GLY A 75 2.86 -0.76 5.60
C GLY A 75 3.18 -1.75 4.48
N LEU A 76 2.27 -1.93 3.53
CA LEU A 76 2.56 -2.72 2.33
C LEU A 76 3.26 -1.88 1.26
N PHE A 77 4.01 -2.56 0.42
CA PHE A 77 4.66 -2.03 -0.78
C PHE A 77 4.08 -2.67 -2.03
N HIS A 78 4.37 -2.10 -3.20
CA HIS A 78 4.01 -2.72 -4.46
C HIS A 78 4.70 -4.09 -4.60
N VAL A 79 3.99 -5.06 -5.18
CA VAL A 79 4.51 -6.43 -5.41
C VAL A 79 5.47 -6.55 -6.60
N PHE A 80 5.94 -5.43 -7.11
CA PHE A 80 6.86 -5.37 -8.26
C PHE A 80 8.07 -4.49 -7.95
N SER A 81 9.14 -4.68 -8.69
CA SER A 81 10.33 -3.85 -8.67
C SER A 81 10.37 -2.88 -9.84
N GLY A 82 11.22 -1.84 -9.76
CA GLY A 82 11.42 -0.86 -10.82
C GLY A 82 10.29 0.14 -11.00
N GLY A 83 9.39 0.27 -10.00
CA GLY A 83 8.36 1.31 -9.99
C GLY A 83 8.92 2.70 -9.68
N ASP A 84 8.03 3.70 -9.61
CA ASP A 84 8.36 5.14 -9.54
C ASP A 84 9.33 5.53 -8.41
N ASN A 85 9.46 4.72 -7.37
CA ASN A 85 10.33 4.97 -6.21
C ASN A 85 11.61 4.13 -6.21
N GLY A 86 11.95 3.42 -7.30
CA GLY A 86 13.12 2.53 -7.35
C GLY A 86 13.03 1.34 -6.39
N GLN A 87 11.83 0.96 -6.00
CA GLN A 87 11.59 -0.18 -5.12
C GLN A 87 12.15 -1.46 -5.72
N THR A 88 12.86 -2.25 -4.93
CA THR A 88 13.48 -3.52 -5.36
C THR A 88 12.81 -4.76 -4.78
N THR A 89 11.98 -4.61 -3.74
CA THR A 89 11.25 -5.68 -3.05
C THR A 89 10.08 -5.11 -2.27
N ASP A 90 9.03 -5.90 -2.06
CA ASP A 90 7.91 -5.58 -1.18
C ASP A 90 8.09 -6.14 0.25
N TYR A 91 9.22 -6.81 0.49
CA TYR A 91 9.58 -7.45 1.77
C TYR A 91 8.61 -8.57 2.21
N CYS A 92 7.97 -9.25 1.25
CA CYS A 92 7.14 -10.42 1.47
C CYS A 92 7.70 -11.58 0.62
N GLU A 93 7.96 -12.73 1.25
CA GLU A 93 8.56 -13.87 0.55
C GLU A 93 7.54 -14.64 -0.30
N ASP A 94 6.27 -14.53 0.05
CA ASP A 94 5.16 -15.23 -0.59
C ASP A 94 4.50 -14.44 -1.74
N THR A 95 5.06 -13.30 -2.12
CA THR A 95 4.68 -12.54 -3.31
C THR A 95 5.66 -12.78 -4.44
N PRO A 96 5.20 -13.17 -5.65
CA PRO A 96 6.07 -13.24 -6.81
C PRO A 96 6.58 -11.85 -7.21
N ASP A 97 7.90 -11.66 -7.20
CA ASP A 97 8.53 -10.39 -7.62
C ASP A 97 8.72 -10.37 -9.13
N TYR A 98 8.26 -9.31 -9.78
CA TYR A 98 8.43 -9.09 -11.21
C TYR A 98 8.92 -7.67 -11.51
N ASP A 99 9.60 -7.51 -12.65
CA ASP A 99 10.10 -6.24 -13.13
C ASP A 99 8.97 -5.47 -13.85
N ARG A 100 8.52 -4.36 -13.26
CA ARG A 100 7.42 -3.57 -13.81
C ARG A 100 7.77 -2.91 -15.14
N PRO A 101 8.91 -2.24 -15.32
CA PRO A 101 9.34 -1.70 -16.62
C PRO A 101 9.38 -2.74 -17.72
N ALA A 102 9.89 -3.95 -17.43
CA ALA A 102 9.91 -5.04 -18.42
C ALA A 102 8.50 -5.48 -18.81
N TYR A 103 7.60 -5.60 -17.83
CA TYR A 103 6.19 -5.90 -18.08
C TYR A 103 5.51 -4.81 -18.91
N ASP A 104 5.71 -3.53 -18.61
CA ASP A 104 5.11 -2.41 -19.34
C ASP A 104 5.61 -2.37 -20.80
N THR A 105 6.89 -2.66 -21.00
CA THR A 105 7.48 -2.81 -22.35
C THR A 105 6.83 -3.95 -23.13
N TRP A 106 6.67 -5.11 -22.51
CA TRP A 106 5.96 -6.22 -23.10
C TRP A 106 4.52 -5.87 -23.43
N LEU A 107 3.78 -5.29 -22.48
CA LEU A 107 2.37 -4.91 -22.66
C LEU A 107 2.19 -3.94 -23.84
N ALA A 108 3.08 -2.96 -23.98
CA ALA A 108 3.06 -2.01 -25.08
C ALA A 108 3.34 -2.66 -26.45
N SER A 109 4.02 -3.80 -26.48
CA SER A 109 4.33 -4.55 -27.71
C SER A 109 3.18 -5.43 -28.17
N VAL A 110 2.23 -5.76 -27.31
CA VAL A 110 1.12 -6.68 -27.63
C VAL A 110 -0.08 -5.89 -28.16
N TYR A 111 -0.54 -6.26 -29.35
CA TYR A 111 -1.70 -5.61 -29.95
C TYR A 111 -3.00 -6.09 -29.30
N ARG A 112 -3.70 -5.18 -28.59
CA ARG A 112 -5.00 -5.43 -27.96
C ARG A 112 -5.06 -6.69 -27.09
N PRO A 113 -4.23 -6.81 -26.06
CA PRO A 113 -4.28 -7.98 -25.19
C PRO A 113 -5.64 -8.06 -24.49
N THR A 114 -6.15 -9.28 -24.33
CA THR A 114 -7.28 -9.49 -23.42
C THR A 114 -6.87 -9.19 -21.98
N PHE A 115 -7.84 -8.92 -21.10
CA PHE A 115 -7.54 -8.71 -19.68
C PHE A 115 -6.77 -9.91 -19.07
N ALA A 116 -7.18 -11.14 -19.40
CA ALA A 116 -6.53 -12.36 -18.91
C ALA A 116 -5.06 -12.47 -19.38
N GLN A 117 -4.75 -12.06 -20.61
CA GLN A 117 -3.38 -11.99 -21.10
C GLN A 117 -2.59 -10.89 -20.39
N ALA A 118 -3.16 -9.69 -20.27
CA ALA A 118 -2.52 -8.58 -19.58
C ALA A 118 -2.37 -8.82 -18.06
N ALA A 119 -3.17 -9.69 -17.46
CA ALA A 119 -3.04 -10.09 -16.06
C ALA A 119 -1.89 -11.09 -15.80
N GLN A 120 -1.28 -11.63 -16.85
CA GLN A 120 -0.09 -12.50 -16.70
C GLN A 120 1.15 -11.65 -16.40
N ARG A 121 1.98 -12.17 -15.51
CA ARG A 121 3.30 -11.64 -15.14
C ARG A 121 4.33 -12.75 -15.26
N GLN A 122 5.58 -12.37 -15.38
CA GLN A 122 6.71 -13.29 -15.29
C GLN A 122 7.61 -12.85 -14.13
N ASP A 123 7.83 -13.74 -13.18
CA ASP A 123 8.75 -13.46 -12.08
C ASP A 123 10.22 -13.43 -12.55
N ARG A 124 11.13 -13.06 -11.68
CA ARG A 124 12.57 -13.00 -11.98
C ARG A 124 13.19 -14.36 -12.35
N ASN A 125 12.52 -15.45 -12.01
CA ASN A 125 12.96 -16.82 -12.35
C ASN A 125 12.39 -17.29 -13.69
N GLY A 126 11.57 -16.45 -14.35
CA GLY A 126 10.90 -16.78 -15.60
C GLY A 126 9.58 -17.54 -15.42
N THR A 127 9.09 -17.71 -14.19
CA THR A 127 7.82 -18.38 -13.93
C THR A 127 6.65 -17.45 -14.20
N THR A 128 5.72 -17.89 -15.03
CA THR A 128 4.50 -17.13 -15.33
C THR A 128 3.46 -17.33 -14.23
N PHE A 129 2.87 -16.23 -13.77
CA PHE A 129 1.78 -16.23 -12.81
C PHE A 129 0.69 -15.23 -13.19
N THR A 130 -0.52 -15.42 -12.68
CA THR A 130 -1.62 -14.46 -12.83
C THR A 130 -1.62 -13.49 -11.65
N SER A 131 -1.66 -12.19 -11.92
CA SER A 131 -1.69 -11.19 -10.86
C SER A 131 -3.08 -11.05 -10.26
N TYR A 132 -3.15 -11.25 -8.93
CA TYR A 132 -4.35 -11.09 -8.11
C TYR A 132 -4.16 -10.11 -6.95
N ASN A 133 -2.94 -9.66 -6.70
CA ASN A 133 -2.60 -8.92 -5.50
C ASN A 133 -3.15 -7.48 -5.55
N ILE A 134 -3.73 -7.03 -4.44
CA ILE A 134 -4.22 -5.65 -4.29
C ILE A 134 -3.08 -4.63 -4.48
N MET A 135 -1.85 -4.98 -4.09
CA MET A 135 -0.68 -4.09 -4.19
C MET A 135 -0.04 -4.10 -5.58
N ASP A 136 -0.67 -4.69 -6.58
CA ASP A 136 -0.32 -4.54 -7.99
C ASP A 136 -1.12 -3.39 -8.64
N TYR A 137 -0.66 -2.95 -9.83
CA TYR A 137 -1.35 -1.94 -10.62
C TYR A 137 -2.44 -2.58 -11.51
N TYR A 138 -3.08 -1.78 -12.38
CA TYR A 138 -4.13 -2.25 -13.29
C TYR A 138 -3.63 -3.41 -14.19
N TYR A 139 -4.57 -4.13 -14.81
CA TYR A 139 -4.40 -5.46 -15.37
C TYR A 139 -3.99 -6.50 -14.34
N SER A 140 -4.45 -6.35 -13.11
CA SER A 140 -4.48 -7.35 -12.06
C SER A 140 -5.91 -7.46 -11.52
N TYR A 141 -6.30 -8.65 -11.06
CA TYR A 141 -7.62 -8.86 -10.45
C TYR A 141 -7.79 -8.09 -9.13
N ARG A 142 -6.69 -7.83 -8.42
CA ARG A 142 -6.60 -7.02 -7.19
C ARG A 142 -7.66 -7.39 -6.15
N ASP A 143 -7.83 -8.67 -5.87
CA ASP A 143 -8.86 -9.23 -4.99
C ASP A 143 -8.33 -9.83 -3.69
N ARG A 144 -6.99 -9.88 -3.50
CA ARG A 144 -6.37 -10.53 -2.35
C ARG A 144 -5.03 -9.94 -1.95
N ILE A 145 -4.65 -10.27 -0.71
CA ILE A 145 -3.30 -10.10 -0.16
C ILE A 145 -2.77 -11.45 0.32
N THR A 146 -1.46 -11.56 0.47
CA THR A 146 -0.79 -12.78 0.93
C THR A 146 -0.76 -12.90 2.46
N PRO A 147 -0.41 -14.08 3.01
CA PRO A 147 -0.13 -14.23 4.44
C PRO A 147 0.93 -13.29 4.99
N ASP A 148 2.07 -13.09 4.28
CA ASP A 148 3.13 -12.19 4.71
C ASP A 148 2.68 -10.72 4.71
N GLN A 149 1.96 -10.31 3.69
CA GLN A 149 1.34 -8.98 3.65
C GLN A 149 0.38 -8.77 4.82
N ARG A 150 -0.43 -9.77 5.16
CA ARG A 150 -1.31 -9.72 6.33
C ARG A 150 -0.54 -9.64 7.65
N ALA A 151 0.59 -10.37 7.76
CA ALA A 151 1.46 -10.29 8.93
C ALA A 151 2.05 -8.89 9.08
N ARG A 152 2.49 -8.25 7.98
CA ARG A 152 2.97 -6.86 7.99
C ARG A 152 1.89 -5.88 8.44
N ILE A 153 0.67 -5.99 7.92
CA ILE A 153 -0.47 -5.16 8.34
C ILE A 153 -0.70 -5.29 9.86
N ARG A 154 -0.75 -6.52 10.37
CA ARG A 154 -0.95 -6.75 11.82
C ARG A 154 0.16 -6.13 12.65
N HIS A 155 1.41 -6.28 12.22
CA HIS A 155 2.53 -5.65 12.91
C HIS A 155 2.40 -4.11 12.95
N VAL A 156 1.99 -3.49 11.83
CA VAL A 156 1.74 -2.04 11.79
C VAL A 156 0.61 -1.64 12.72
N LEU A 157 -0.49 -2.38 12.74
CA LEU A 157 -1.60 -2.14 13.65
C LEU A 157 -1.18 -2.24 15.13
N ASP A 158 -0.33 -3.23 15.44
CA ASP A 158 0.14 -3.49 16.80
C ASP A 158 1.16 -2.46 17.31
N TYR A 159 2.02 -1.93 16.44
CA TYR A 159 3.19 -1.16 16.87
C TYR A 159 3.32 0.24 16.28
N SER A 160 2.68 0.56 15.15
CA SER A 160 2.84 1.89 14.55
C SER A 160 2.13 2.97 15.35
N PRO A 161 2.85 3.99 15.83
CA PRO A 161 2.29 4.99 16.72
C PRO A 161 1.21 5.87 16.09
N LEU A 162 1.27 6.08 14.77
CA LEU A 162 0.36 6.99 14.06
C LEU A 162 -0.88 6.30 13.47
N ILE A 163 -0.92 4.98 13.53
CA ILE A 163 -2.10 4.24 13.10
C ILE A 163 -3.05 4.12 14.28
N PRO A 164 -4.33 4.51 14.16
CA PRO A 164 -5.30 4.41 15.25
C PRO A 164 -5.47 2.98 15.78
N GLY A 165 -5.83 2.88 17.06
CA GLY A 165 -6.13 1.62 17.74
C GLY A 165 -5.14 1.29 18.87
N PRO A 166 -5.46 0.28 19.69
CA PRO A 166 -4.61 -0.14 20.81
C PRO A 166 -3.25 -0.63 20.30
N LYS A 167 -2.20 -0.37 21.08
CA LYS A 167 -0.83 -0.76 20.75
C LYS A 167 -0.25 -1.72 21.77
N ILE A 168 0.59 -2.64 21.28
CA ILE A 168 1.39 -3.50 22.13
C ILE A 168 2.59 -2.70 22.62
N ALA A 169 2.80 -2.65 23.94
CA ALA A 169 3.94 -1.94 24.54
C ALA A 169 5.28 -2.54 24.10
N VAL A 170 6.23 -1.68 23.75
CA VAL A 170 7.61 -2.06 23.45
C VAL A 170 8.45 -1.75 24.71
N GLU A 171 9.17 -2.74 25.21
CA GLU A 171 9.83 -2.71 26.55
C GLU A 171 10.81 -1.55 26.78
N ASN A 172 11.27 -0.85 25.77
CA ASN A 172 12.25 0.24 25.87
C ASN A 172 11.69 1.62 25.46
N MET A 173 10.38 1.76 25.30
CA MET A 173 9.77 3.09 25.14
C MET A 173 9.54 3.65 26.51
N SER A 174 10.26 4.74 26.87
CA SER A 174 9.93 5.51 28.05
C SER A 174 8.43 5.79 28.05
N ARG A 175 7.74 5.40 29.11
CA ARG A 175 6.34 5.70 29.34
C ARG A 175 6.14 7.22 29.37
N ALA A 176 6.03 7.84 28.21
CA ALA A 176 5.25 9.04 28.09
C ALA A 176 3.80 8.60 28.29
N GLU A 177 3.16 9.12 29.30
CA GLU A 177 1.79 8.80 29.68
C GLU A 177 0.91 8.81 28.43
N ILE A 178 0.30 7.67 28.13
CA ILE A 178 -0.75 7.59 27.12
C ILE A 178 -1.94 8.28 27.77
N ILE A 179 -2.10 9.57 27.51
CA ILE A 179 -3.37 10.25 27.76
C ILE A 179 -4.32 9.70 26.70
N ILE A 180 -5.10 8.72 27.10
CA ILE A 180 -6.26 8.27 26.33
C ILE A 180 -7.31 9.38 26.52
N GLU A 181 -7.32 10.37 25.64
CA GLU A 181 -8.49 11.22 25.51
C GLU A 181 -9.65 10.33 25.08
N GLU A 182 -10.72 10.34 25.85
CA GLU A 182 -11.94 9.60 25.55
C GLU A 182 -12.43 9.94 24.13
N PRO A 183 -12.95 8.98 23.37
CA PRO A 183 -13.43 9.25 22.03
C PRO A 183 -14.53 10.29 22.07
N LEU A 184 -14.37 11.37 21.32
CA LEU A 184 -15.40 12.38 21.07
C LEU A 184 -16.64 11.67 20.51
N ILE A 185 -17.64 11.46 21.34
CA ILE A 185 -18.97 11.02 20.91
C ILE A 185 -19.61 12.24 20.24
N LEU A 186 -19.55 12.27 18.92
CA LEU A 186 -20.37 13.20 18.14
C LEU A 186 -21.84 12.79 18.31
N LYS A 187 -22.60 13.66 18.98
CA LYS A 187 -24.07 13.60 19.08
C LYS A 187 -24.69 14.19 17.82
#